data_649813cfe7decba84e893af2110af93c
#
_entry.id   649813cfe7decba84e893af2110af93c
#
_cell.length_a   1.000
_cell.length_b   1.000
_cell.length_c   1.000
_cell.angle_alpha   90.00
_cell.angle_beta   90.00
_cell.angle_gamma   90.00
#
_symmetry.space_group_name_H-M   'P 1'
#
loop_
_entity.id
_entity.type
_entity.pdbx_description
1 polymer ?
#
loop_
_entity_poly.entity_id
_entity_poly.type
_entity_poly.pdbx_seq_one_letter_code
_entity_poly.pdbx_strand_id
1 'polypeptide(L)'
;MDQKLRSQEEYKKFMISKPKFKICRRLGPGVYDKCQTAKFSAASSKSLPGGKRPKAPTEYGVQLIEKQKIRFSYGLSERQLSNYVKKVSGVKGAGTADKLYERLESRLDNVVYRMGLGSSRRATRQMVSHGHFIVNNHRVTVPSYEVKIGDIIKIREGSKAKKIFENLTEKLKDYTAPTWVSFDLNNMEGRILAKPKNTETFLNINAVLEFYSR
;
A
#
# COMPACT_ATOMS: atom_id res chain seq x y z
N MET A 1 3.73 -0.10 34.17
CA MET A 1 4.77 0.18 33.15
C MET A 1 4.86 -0.92 32.07
N ASP A 2 4.41 -2.15 32.37
CA ASP A 2 4.57 -3.32 31.48
C ASP A 2 3.59 -3.46 30.29
N GLN A 3 2.39 -2.91 30.36
CA GLN A 3 1.43 -3.02 29.25
C GLN A 3 1.83 -2.23 28.00
N LYS A 4 2.50 -1.09 28.17
CA LYS A 4 2.99 -0.28 27.04
C LYS A 4 4.20 -0.93 26.33
N LEU A 5 5.02 -1.64 27.04
CA LEU A 5 6.18 -2.37 26.49
C LEU A 5 5.73 -3.63 25.73
N ARG A 6 4.76 -4.39 26.26
CA ARG A 6 4.17 -5.54 25.55
C ARG A 6 3.49 -5.13 24.24
N SER A 7 2.78 -4.01 24.21
CA SER A 7 2.16 -3.52 22.97
C SER A 7 3.21 -3.13 21.91
N GLN A 8 4.37 -2.61 22.30
CA GLN A 8 5.44 -2.26 21.36
C GLN A 8 6.19 -3.49 20.82
N GLU A 9 6.37 -4.52 21.63
CA GLU A 9 6.97 -5.78 21.17
C GLU A 9 6.02 -6.58 20.29
N GLU A 10 4.73 -6.61 20.57
CA GLU A 10 3.72 -7.16 19.65
C GLU A 10 3.64 -6.36 18.35
N TYR A 11 3.73 -5.03 18.36
CA TYR A 11 3.83 -4.21 17.17
C TYR A 11 5.10 -4.51 16.35
N LYS A 12 6.25 -4.73 17.00
CA LYS A 12 7.48 -5.17 16.33
C LYS A 12 7.35 -6.57 15.71
N LYS A 13 6.66 -7.49 16.37
CA LYS A 13 6.40 -8.85 15.88
C LYS A 13 5.40 -8.87 14.71
N PHE A 14 4.49 -7.89 14.65
CA PHE A 14 3.53 -7.71 13.56
C PHE A 14 4.11 -6.97 12.33
N MET A 15 5.18 -6.22 12.49
CA MET A 15 5.90 -5.63 11.36
C MET A 15 6.63 -6.75 10.63
N ILE A 16 6.04 -7.24 9.55
CA ILE A 16 6.58 -8.27 8.67
C ILE A 16 7.95 -7.80 8.15
N SER A 17 9.00 -8.08 8.90
CA SER A 17 10.38 -7.79 8.53
C SER A 17 10.99 -8.93 7.70
N LYS A 18 10.15 -9.61 6.91
CA LYS A 18 10.63 -10.65 5.99
C LYS A 18 11.45 -10.02 4.86
N PRO A 19 12.48 -10.71 4.36
CA PRO A 19 13.31 -10.22 3.27
C PRO A 19 12.45 -9.92 2.03
N LYS A 20 12.43 -8.65 1.59
CA LYS A 20 11.57 -8.19 0.49
C LYS A 20 11.78 -8.99 -0.80
N PHE A 21 13.02 -9.26 -1.16
CA PHE A 21 13.33 -10.04 -2.37
C PHE A 21 12.81 -11.48 -2.33
N LYS A 22 12.77 -12.12 -1.14
CA LYS A 22 12.20 -13.46 -0.97
C LYS A 22 10.68 -13.46 -1.17
N ILE A 23 10.00 -12.40 -0.73
CA ILE A 23 8.58 -12.18 -0.97
C ILE A 23 8.31 -11.96 -2.46
N CYS A 24 9.07 -11.07 -3.11
CA CYS A 24 8.88 -10.78 -4.53
C CYS A 24 9.16 -11.99 -5.43
N ARG A 25 10.11 -12.87 -5.10
CA ARG A 25 10.33 -14.11 -5.86
C ARG A 25 9.10 -15.03 -5.84
N ARG A 26 8.35 -15.03 -4.72
CA ARG A 26 7.16 -15.87 -4.57
C ARG A 26 5.90 -15.22 -5.15
N LEU A 27 5.74 -13.91 -4.99
CA LEU A 27 4.50 -13.19 -5.28
C LEU A 27 4.55 -12.33 -6.55
N GLY A 28 5.74 -12.15 -7.12
CA GLY A 28 5.96 -11.30 -8.29
C GLY A 28 6.61 -9.95 -7.93
N PRO A 29 7.27 -9.31 -8.93
CA PRO A 29 8.05 -8.08 -8.72
C PRO A 29 7.19 -6.86 -8.38
N GLY A 30 5.92 -6.83 -8.78
CA GLY A 30 5.00 -5.71 -8.55
C GLY A 30 4.62 -5.46 -7.09
N VAL A 31 4.97 -6.37 -6.15
CA VAL A 31 4.64 -6.22 -4.72
C VAL A 31 5.40 -5.07 -4.07
N TYR A 32 6.65 -4.86 -4.46
CA TYR A 32 7.50 -3.78 -3.95
C TYR A 32 8.29 -3.12 -5.08
N ASP A 33 8.30 -1.79 -5.10
CA ASP A 33 9.04 -0.99 -6.09
C ASP A 33 10.53 -1.38 -6.15
N LYS A 34 11.12 -1.70 -5.00
CA LYS A 34 12.53 -2.17 -4.91
C LYS A 34 12.79 -3.46 -5.68
N CYS A 35 11.78 -4.24 -6.01
CA CYS A 35 11.90 -5.50 -6.75
C CYS A 35 11.67 -5.34 -8.25
N GLN A 36 11.38 -4.12 -8.72
CA GLN A 36 11.19 -3.81 -10.14
C GLN A 36 12.50 -3.44 -10.86
N THR A 37 13.63 -3.62 -10.18
CA THR A 37 14.96 -3.33 -10.77
C THR A 37 15.41 -4.43 -11.73
N ALA A 38 16.13 -4.05 -12.80
CA ALA A 38 16.72 -4.99 -13.76
C ALA A 38 17.58 -6.06 -13.09
N LYS A 39 18.33 -5.70 -12.05
CA LYS A 39 19.14 -6.63 -11.24
C LYS A 39 18.30 -7.74 -10.59
N PHE A 40 17.08 -7.43 -10.12
CA PHE A 40 16.19 -8.42 -9.52
C PHE A 40 15.58 -9.33 -10.58
N SER A 41 15.15 -8.79 -11.73
CA SER A 41 14.59 -9.59 -12.84
C SER A 41 15.63 -10.58 -13.40
N ALA A 42 16.86 -10.12 -13.64
CA ALA A 42 17.96 -10.97 -14.06
C ALA A 42 18.32 -12.08 -13.05
N ALA A 43 18.23 -11.79 -11.75
CA ALA A 43 18.47 -12.80 -10.71
C ALA A 43 17.29 -13.79 -10.55
N SER A 44 16.07 -13.39 -10.86
CA SER A 44 14.91 -14.27 -10.78
C SER A 44 14.74 -15.18 -12.00
N SER A 45 15.29 -14.79 -13.16
CA SER A 45 15.26 -15.59 -14.39
C SER A 45 16.28 -16.75 -14.38
N LYS A 46 17.27 -16.72 -13.49
CA LYS A 46 18.23 -17.83 -13.32
C LYS A 46 17.53 -19.01 -12.64
N SER A 47 17.07 -19.98 -13.45
CA SER A 47 16.64 -21.28 -12.92
C SER A 47 17.81 -21.96 -12.23
N LEU A 48 17.59 -22.47 -11.01
CA LEU A 48 18.60 -23.30 -10.35
C LEU A 48 18.80 -24.57 -11.16
N PRO A 49 20.05 -24.92 -11.55
CA PRO A 49 20.34 -26.20 -12.22
C PRO A 49 19.90 -27.35 -11.31
N GLY A 50 19.10 -28.29 -11.83
CA GLY A 50 18.69 -29.50 -11.11
C GLY A 50 17.47 -29.38 -10.22
N GLY A 51 16.76 -28.22 -10.19
CA GLY A 51 15.51 -28.06 -9.45
C GLY A 51 14.33 -28.79 -10.09
N LYS A 52 13.58 -29.58 -9.29
CA LYS A 52 12.29 -30.16 -9.74
C LYS A 52 11.36 -29.04 -10.20
N ARG A 53 10.73 -29.20 -11.36
CA ARG A 53 9.71 -28.25 -11.83
C ARG A 53 8.64 -28.06 -10.77
N PRO A 54 8.29 -26.83 -10.35
CA PRO A 54 7.23 -26.60 -9.40
C PRO A 54 5.91 -27.16 -9.98
N LYS A 55 5.16 -27.89 -9.17
CA LYS A 55 3.81 -28.33 -9.56
C LYS A 55 2.93 -27.12 -9.80
N ALA A 56 2.00 -27.24 -10.75
CA ALA A 56 0.99 -26.20 -10.97
C ALA A 56 0.23 -25.91 -9.66
N PRO A 57 0.05 -24.64 -9.30
CA PRO A 57 -0.65 -24.28 -8.07
C PRO A 57 -2.12 -24.71 -8.18
N THR A 58 -2.68 -25.22 -7.09
CA THR A 58 -4.12 -25.47 -6.96
C THR A 58 -4.87 -24.14 -6.99
N GLU A 59 -6.18 -24.17 -7.27
CA GLU A 59 -7.05 -22.99 -7.24
C GLU A 59 -6.92 -22.23 -5.91
N TYR A 60 -6.99 -22.94 -4.78
CA TYR A 60 -6.72 -22.35 -3.46
C TYR A 60 -5.34 -21.69 -3.38
N GLY A 61 -4.32 -22.35 -3.95
CA GLY A 61 -2.96 -21.80 -3.98
C GLY A 61 -2.87 -20.49 -4.76
N VAL A 62 -3.58 -20.39 -5.88
CA VAL A 62 -3.66 -19.14 -6.68
C VAL A 62 -4.33 -18.03 -5.87
N GLN A 63 -5.50 -18.30 -5.30
CA GLN A 63 -6.25 -17.34 -4.47
C GLN A 63 -5.44 -16.90 -3.25
N LEU A 64 -4.72 -17.82 -2.61
CA LEU A 64 -3.81 -17.48 -1.49
C LEU A 64 -2.67 -16.56 -1.93
N ILE A 65 -2.08 -16.79 -3.11
CA ILE A 65 -1.03 -15.93 -3.66
C ILE A 65 -1.58 -14.51 -3.90
N GLU A 66 -2.74 -14.37 -4.53
CA GLU A 66 -3.37 -13.08 -4.79
C GLU A 66 -3.69 -12.34 -3.48
N LYS A 67 -4.23 -13.03 -2.50
CA LYS A 67 -4.43 -12.47 -1.15
C LYS A 67 -3.12 -11.95 -0.56
N GLN A 68 -2.05 -12.72 -0.64
CA GLN A 68 -0.75 -12.30 -0.12
C GLN A 68 -0.17 -11.12 -0.91
N LYS A 69 -0.38 -11.03 -2.23
CA LYS A 69 0.03 -9.87 -3.04
C LYS A 69 -0.59 -8.60 -2.48
N ILE A 70 -1.92 -8.53 -2.33
CA ILE A 70 -2.62 -7.36 -1.76
C ILE A 70 -2.08 -7.07 -0.37
N ARG A 71 -2.01 -8.06 0.50
CA ARG A 71 -1.57 -7.89 1.88
C ARG A 71 -0.18 -7.26 1.99
N PHE A 72 0.78 -7.73 1.17
CA PHE A 72 2.15 -7.23 1.22
C PHE A 72 2.31 -5.89 0.49
N SER A 73 1.61 -5.67 -0.62
CA SER A 73 1.66 -4.39 -1.36
C SER A 73 1.15 -3.23 -0.50
N TYR A 74 0.01 -3.41 0.17
CA TYR A 74 -0.54 -2.39 1.07
C TYR A 74 0.01 -2.47 2.50
N GLY A 75 0.86 -3.47 2.81
CA GLY A 75 1.44 -3.64 4.15
C GLY A 75 0.39 -3.90 5.24
N LEU A 76 -0.68 -4.62 4.94
CA LEU A 76 -1.78 -4.92 5.86
C LEU A 76 -1.52 -6.17 6.68
N SER A 77 -2.07 -6.22 7.90
CA SER A 77 -2.21 -7.46 8.65
C SER A 77 -3.35 -8.30 8.07
N GLU A 78 -3.34 -9.61 8.35
CA GLU A 78 -4.42 -10.51 7.91
C GLU A 78 -5.79 -10.05 8.45
N ARG A 79 -5.83 -9.69 9.74
CA ARG A 79 -7.04 -9.19 10.39
C ARG A 79 -7.57 -7.91 9.73
N GLN A 80 -6.68 -6.98 9.36
CA GLN A 80 -7.09 -5.76 8.67
C GLN A 80 -7.69 -6.06 7.30
N LEU A 81 -7.03 -6.91 6.49
CA LEU A 81 -7.52 -7.26 5.16
C LEU A 81 -8.88 -7.97 5.26
N SER A 82 -9.01 -8.96 6.16
CA SER A 82 -10.29 -9.63 6.42
C SER A 82 -11.41 -8.65 6.80
N ASN A 83 -11.11 -7.66 7.65
CA ASN A 83 -12.08 -6.64 8.03
C ASN A 83 -12.51 -5.75 6.85
N TYR A 84 -11.57 -5.41 5.93
CA TYR A 84 -11.93 -4.68 4.70
C TYR A 84 -12.86 -5.51 3.82
N VAL A 85 -12.54 -6.79 3.61
CA VAL A 85 -13.38 -7.69 2.80
C VAL A 85 -14.77 -7.83 3.42
N LYS A 86 -14.88 -8.10 4.72
CA LYS A 86 -16.17 -8.21 5.43
C LYS A 86 -17.03 -6.95 5.28
N LYS A 87 -16.43 -5.76 5.42
CA LYS A 87 -17.16 -4.49 5.25
C LYS A 87 -17.71 -4.30 3.84
N VAL A 88 -17.02 -4.81 2.83
CA VAL A 88 -17.43 -4.65 1.43
C VAL A 88 -18.41 -5.74 1.02
N SER A 89 -18.22 -6.98 1.49
CA SER A 89 -19.13 -8.12 1.21
C SER A 89 -20.52 -7.92 1.83
N GLY A 90 -20.63 -7.15 2.91
CA GLY A 90 -21.93 -6.79 3.51
C GLY A 90 -22.78 -5.82 2.67
N VAL A 91 -22.19 -5.18 1.67
CA VAL A 91 -22.89 -4.26 0.78
C VAL A 91 -23.28 -5.00 -0.49
N LYS A 92 -24.53 -5.47 -0.58
CA LYS A 92 -25.07 -6.14 -1.77
C LYS A 92 -24.97 -5.19 -2.99
N GLY A 93 -24.49 -5.71 -4.12
CA GLY A 93 -24.44 -4.98 -5.40
C GLY A 93 -23.23 -5.33 -6.24
N ALA A 94 -23.32 -5.06 -7.54
CA ALA A 94 -22.20 -5.18 -8.48
C ALA A 94 -21.03 -4.26 -8.08
N GLY A 95 -19.80 -4.68 -8.36
CA GLY A 95 -18.62 -3.86 -8.10
C GLY A 95 -18.00 -4.02 -6.70
N THR A 96 -18.19 -5.16 -6.03
CA THR A 96 -17.55 -5.47 -4.73
C THR A 96 -16.03 -5.36 -4.81
N ALA A 97 -15.43 -5.79 -5.94
CA ALA A 97 -14.00 -5.67 -6.19
C ALA A 97 -13.55 -4.19 -6.26
N ASP A 98 -14.30 -3.37 -6.97
CA ASP A 98 -13.98 -1.93 -7.09
C ASP A 98 -14.12 -1.21 -5.75
N LYS A 99 -15.14 -1.56 -4.96
CA LYS A 99 -15.31 -1.02 -3.60
C LYS A 99 -14.16 -1.42 -2.68
N LEU A 100 -13.67 -2.67 -2.80
CA LEU A 100 -12.50 -3.09 -2.03
C LEU A 100 -11.25 -2.32 -2.45
N TYR A 101 -11.04 -2.15 -3.75
CA TYR A 101 -9.94 -1.36 -4.27
C TYR A 101 -10.03 0.11 -3.82
N GLU A 102 -11.20 0.74 -3.95
CA GLU A 102 -11.46 2.10 -3.48
C GLU A 102 -11.06 2.27 -2.01
N ARG A 103 -11.52 1.38 -1.14
CA ARG A 103 -11.17 1.44 0.30
C ARG A 103 -9.69 1.25 0.59
N LEU A 104 -9.00 0.41 -0.18
CA LEU A 104 -7.56 0.21 -0.01
C LEU A 104 -6.76 1.42 -0.49
N GLU A 105 -7.16 2.02 -1.60
CA GLU A 105 -6.50 3.19 -2.18
C GLU A 105 -6.83 4.48 -1.40
N SER A 106 -8.04 4.62 -0.82
CA SER A 106 -8.46 5.80 -0.04
C SER A 106 -7.79 5.90 1.34
N ARG A 107 -6.94 4.98 1.72
CA ARG A 107 -6.17 5.06 2.98
C ARG A 107 -5.16 6.20 2.90
N LEU A 108 -5.04 7.00 3.96
CA LEU A 108 -4.12 8.14 4.00
C LEU A 108 -2.67 7.75 3.73
N ASP A 109 -2.19 6.61 4.28
CA ASP A 109 -0.83 6.14 4.02
C ASP A 109 -0.59 5.82 2.54
N ASN A 110 -1.60 5.30 1.85
CA ASN A 110 -1.53 4.99 0.45
C ASN A 110 -1.72 6.24 -0.43
N VAL A 111 -2.67 7.12 -0.10
CA VAL A 111 -2.86 8.39 -0.82
C VAL A 111 -1.57 9.21 -0.82
N VAL A 112 -0.91 9.35 0.32
CA VAL A 112 0.40 10.02 0.44
C VAL A 112 1.47 9.36 -0.44
N TYR A 113 1.45 8.02 -0.55
CA TYR A 113 2.32 7.29 -1.47
C TYR A 113 1.98 7.59 -2.94
N ARG A 114 0.70 7.60 -3.30
CA ARG A 114 0.23 7.94 -4.66
C ARG A 114 0.44 9.40 -5.04
N MET A 115 0.65 10.28 -4.10
CA MET A 115 1.12 11.66 -4.31
C MET A 115 2.63 11.74 -4.57
N GLY A 116 3.37 10.64 -4.44
CA GLY A 116 4.83 10.61 -4.61
C GLY A 116 5.62 11.16 -3.42
N LEU A 117 4.98 11.44 -2.28
CA LEU A 117 5.61 12.06 -1.11
C LEU A 117 6.52 11.12 -0.33
N GLY A 118 6.51 9.84 -0.63
CA GLY A 118 7.37 8.85 0.02
C GLY A 118 7.84 7.75 -0.90
N SER A 119 9.02 7.23 -0.63
CA SER A 119 9.69 6.19 -1.42
C SER A 119 9.03 4.81 -1.36
N SER A 120 8.04 4.59 -0.53
CA SER A 120 7.30 3.33 -0.42
C SER A 120 6.10 3.49 0.51
N ARG A 121 5.06 2.64 0.34
CA ARG A 121 3.88 2.61 1.23
C ARG A 121 4.24 2.42 2.72
N ARG A 122 5.34 1.73 3.02
CA ARG A 122 5.83 1.60 4.40
C ARG A 122 6.43 2.90 4.94
N ALA A 123 7.18 3.63 4.12
CA ALA A 123 7.74 4.93 4.51
C ALA A 123 6.62 5.95 4.75
N THR A 124 5.64 6.03 3.84
CA THR A 124 4.48 6.94 3.99
C THR A 124 3.65 6.61 5.22
N ARG A 125 3.45 5.31 5.53
CA ARG A 125 2.80 4.91 6.78
C ARG A 125 3.52 5.43 8.00
N GLN A 126 4.85 5.34 8.03
CA GLN A 126 5.66 5.88 9.13
C GLN A 126 5.53 7.40 9.20
N MET A 127 5.58 8.09 8.06
CA MET A 127 5.42 9.55 8.00
C MET A 127 4.05 9.99 8.53
N VAL A 128 2.96 9.30 8.17
CA VAL A 128 1.61 9.57 8.70
C VAL A 128 1.57 9.31 10.21
N SER A 129 2.10 8.18 10.68
CA SER A 129 2.11 7.86 12.12
C SER A 129 2.91 8.87 12.95
N HIS A 130 3.94 9.48 12.38
CA HIS A 130 4.69 10.57 13.00
C HIS A 130 3.97 11.93 12.92
N GLY A 131 2.82 11.99 12.23
CA GLY A 131 1.97 13.19 12.13
C GLY A 131 2.59 14.30 11.30
N HIS A 132 3.22 13.94 10.18
CA HIS A 132 3.76 14.91 9.21
C HIS A 132 2.69 15.50 8.30
N PHE A 133 1.47 14.95 8.31
CA PHE A 133 0.38 15.36 7.43
C PHE A 133 -0.80 15.93 8.20
N ILE A 134 -1.49 16.85 7.55
CA ILE A 134 -2.72 17.50 7.98
C ILE A 134 -3.78 17.23 6.91
N VAL A 135 -4.97 16.82 7.31
CA VAL A 135 -6.14 16.64 6.44
C VAL A 135 -7.20 17.63 6.88
N ASN A 136 -7.67 18.49 5.98
CA ASN A 136 -8.68 19.52 6.26
C ASN A 136 -8.38 20.33 7.55
N ASN A 137 -7.13 20.77 7.68
CA ASN A 137 -6.59 21.52 8.83
C ASN A 137 -6.44 20.72 10.14
N HIS A 138 -6.76 19.42 10.17
CA HIS A 138 -6.59 18.57 11.33
C HIS A 138 -5.37 17.65 11.17
N ARG A 139 -4.52 17.58 12.20
CA ARG A 139 -3.38 16.65 12.22
C ARG A 139 -3.89 15.21 12.34
N VAL A 140 -3.55 14.36 11.37
CA VAL A 140 -3.92 12.95 11.35
C VAL A 140 -2.68 12.07 11.53
N THR A 141 -2.71 11.17 12.53
CA THR A 141 -1.63 10.22 12.83
C THR A 141 -2.03 8.77 12.54
N VAL A 142 -3.26 8.55 12.08
CA VAL A 142 -3.81 7.23 11.80
C VAL A 142 -3.61 6.88 10.32
N PRO A 143 -2.74 5.91 9.95
CA PRO A 143 -2.47 5.57 8.55
C PRO A 143 -3.68 5.01 7.79
N SER A 144 -4.62 4.39 8.52
CA SER A 144 -5.84 3.82 7.95
C SER A 144 -7.00 4.82 7.85
N TYR A 145 -6.75 6.11 8.10
CA TYR A 145 -7.74 7.16 7.91
C TYR A 145 -8.24 7.14 6.45
N GLU A 146 -9.55 7.12 6.27
CA GLU A 146 -10.20 7.06 4.96
C GLU A 146 -10.39 8.48 4.43
N VAL A 147 -9.64 8.82 3.39
CA VAL A 147 -9.69 10.14 2.73
C VAL A 147 -10.84 10.15 1.74
N LYS A 148 -11.59 11.24 1.71
CA LYS A 148 -12.76 11.43 0.84
C LYS A 148 -12.44 12.35 -0.34
N ILE A 149 -13.30 12.32 -1.37
CA ILE A 149 -13.22 13.28 -2.49
C ILE A 149 -13.37 14.69 -1.94
N GLY A 150 -12.52 15.59 -2.41
CA GLY A 150 -12.48 16.99 -1.98
C GLY A 150 -11.61 17.24 -0.75
N ASP A 151 -11.13 16.20 -0.03
CA ASP A 151 -10.21 16.41 1.08
C ASP A 151 -8.88 16.99 0.61
N ILE A 152 -8.36 17.92 1.40
CA ILE A 152 -7.08 18.58 1.18
C ILE A 152 -6.07 18.02 2.17
N ILE A 153 -4.97 17.48 1.63
CA ILE A 153 -3.87 16.92 2.41
C ILE A 153 -2.67 17.85 2.29
N LYS A 154 -2.18 18.35 3.43
CA LYS A 154 -1.02 19.27 3.48
C LYS A 154 0.11 18.66 4.30
N ILE A 155 1.34 19.04 3.96
CA ILE A 155 2.49 18.77 4.82
C ILE A 155 2.46 19.79 5.97
N ARG A 156 2.56 19.28 7.21
CA ARG A 156 2.59 20.13 8.40
C ARG A 156 3.77 21.11 8.36
N GLU A 157 3.56 22.37 8.67
CA GLU A 157 4.57 23.44 8.63
C GLU A 157 5.89 23.04 9.33
N GLY A 158 5.85 22.61 10.58
CA GLY A 158 7.04 22.14 11.30
C GLY A 158 7.69 20.86 10.77
N SER A 159 7.16 20.30 9.67
CA SER A 159 7.74 19.12 9.00
C SER A 159 8.39 19.49 7.67
N LYS A 160 8.04 20.61 7.05
CA LYS A 160 8.56 21.03 5.73
C LYS A 160 10.10 21.11 5.70
N ALA A 161 10.72 21.61 6.77
CA ALA A 161 12.18 21.74 6.89
C ALA A 161 12.92 20.41 7.18
N LYS A 162 12.22 19.28 7.28
CA LYS A 162 12.88 18.02 7.57
C LYS A 162 13.50 17.41 6.31
N LYS A 163 14.65 16.74 6.47
CA LYS A 163 15.39 16.01 5.41
C LYS A 163 14.52 15.09 4.55
N ILE A 164 13.41 14.59 5.11
CA ILE A 164 12.47 13.71 4.39
C ILE A 164 11.83 14.44 3.20
N PHE A 165 11.63 15.75 3.30
CA PHE A 165 10.98 16.61 2.30
C PHE A 165 11.94 17.52 1.53
N GLU A 166 13.24 17.52 1.87
CA GLU A 166 14.25 18.41 1.31
C GLU A 166 14.37 18.32 -0.23
N ASN A 167 14.30 17.10 -0.79
CA ASN A 167 14.43 16.87 -2.25
C ASN A 167 13.09 16.49 -2.89
N LEU A 168 11.97 17.01 -2.35
CA LEU A 168 10.65 16.63 -2.84
C LEU A 168 10.40 17.13 -4.27
N THR A 169 10.84 18.34 -4.57
CA THR A 169 10.69 18.98 -5.89
C THR A 169 11.40 18.17 -6.99
N GLU A 170 12.61 17.67 -6.72
CA GLU A 170 13.35 16.85 -7.67
C GLU A 170 12.69 15.49 -7.89
N LYS A 171 12.23 14.86 -6.82
CA LYS A 171 11.56 13.54 -6.89
C LYS A 171 10.21 13.58 -7.61
N LEU A 172 9.52 14.71 -7.54
CA LEU A 172 8.21 14.85 -8.16
C LEU A 172 8.26 15.33 -9.62
N LYS A 173 9.40 15.82 -10.11
CA LYS A 173 9.56 16.20 -11.53
C LYS A 173 9.27 15.03 -12.47
N ASP A 174 9.79 13.85 -12.15
CA ASP A 174 9.64 12.64 -12.98
C ASP A 174 8.48 11.74 -12.55
N TYR A 175 7.72 12.16 -11.53
CA TYR A 175 6.64 11.35 -10.97
C TYR A 175 5.29 11.73 -11.55
N THR A 176 4.64 10.78 -12.21
CA THR A 176 3.26 10.94 -12.71
C THR A 176 2.28 10.39 -11.68
N ALA A 177 1.55 11.29 -11.03
CA ALA A 177 0.50 10.91 -10.09
C ALA A 177 -0.71 10.30 -10.83
N PRO A 178 -1.44 9.35 -10.23
CA PRO A 178 -2.71 8.86 -10.78
C PRO A 178 -3.73 10.00 -10.95
N THR A 179 -4.60 9.88 -11.96
CA THR A 179 -5.57 10.93 -12.36
C THR A 179 -6.57 11.34 -11.26
N TRP A 180 -6.78 10.49 -10.27
CA TRP A 180 -7.71 10.74 -9.16
C TRP A 180 -7.09 11.55 -8.00
N VAL A 181 -5.77 11.81 -8.05
CA VAL A 181 -5.02 12.57 -7.05
C VAL A 181 -4.22 13.66 -7.75
N SER A 182 -4.21 14.86 -7.18
CA SER A 182 -3.31 15.93 -7.59
C SER A 182 -2.45 16.39 -6.41
N PHE A 183 -1.23 16.82 -6.69
CA PHE A 183 -0.36 17.43 -5.70
C PHE A 183 0.26 18.71 -6.27
N ASP A 184 0.06 19.82 -5.57
CA ASP A 184 0.65 21.13 -5.88
C ASP A 184 1.93 21.30 -5.07
N LEU A 185 3.04 21.43 -5.77
CA LEU A 185 4.37 21.63 -5.17
C LEU A 185 4.54 22.99 -4.51
N ASN A 186 3.94 24.04 -5.06
CA ASN A 186 4.10 25.40 -4.57
C ASN A 186 3.46 25.55 -3.19
N ASN A 187 2.23 25.05 -3.06
CA ASN A 187 1.47 25.11 -1.81
C ASN A 187 1.74 23.92 -0.89
N MET A 188 2.45 22.88 -1.38
CA MET A 188 2.64 21.60 -0.68
C MET A 188 1.31 20.96 -0.24
N GLU A 189 0.31 21.03 -1.12
CA GLU A 189 -1.05 20.56 -0.92
C GLU A 189 -1.43 19.50 -1.95
N GLY A 190 -2.06 18.43 -1.48
CA GLY A 190 -2.66 17.41 -2.34
C GLY A 190 -4.18 17.42 -2.22
N ARG A 191 -4.86 17.11 -3.31
CA ARG A 191 -6.33 17.02 -3.38
C ARG A 191 -6.78 15.70 -3.98
N ILE A 192 -7.88 15.17 -3.49
CA ILE A 192 -8.55 14.01 -4.05
C ILE A 192 -9.61 14.50 -5.04
N LEU A 193 -9.43 14.20 -6.31
CA LEU A 193 -10.29 14.67 -7.41
C LEU A 193 -11.44 13.71 -7.68
N ALA A 194 -11.18 12.40 -7.61
CA ALA A 194 -12.15 11.37 -7.96
C ALA A 194 -11.94 10.11 -7.13
N LYS A 195 -12.84 9.13 -7.28
CA LYS A 195 -12.66 7.79 -6.70
C LYS A 195 -11.58 7.02 -7.45
N PRO A 196 -10.69 6.32 -6.73
CA PRO A 196 -9.70 5.47 -7.39
C PRO A 196 -10.39 4.31 -8.15
N LYS A 197 -10.07 4.18 -9.43
CA LYS A 197 -10.50 3.06 -10.27
C LYS A 197 -9.39 2.02 -10.35
N ASN A 198 -9.77 0.74 -10.39
CA ASN A 198 -8.81 -0.34 -10.52
C ASN A 198 -8.25 -0.38 -11.96
N THR A 199 -7.08 0.18 -12.14
CA THR A 199 -6.32 0.13 -13.41
C THR A 199 -5.12 -0.83 -13.32
N GLU A 200 -4.86 -1.39 -12.14
CA GLU A 200 -3.70 -2.26 -11.91
C GLU A 200 -4.03 -3.70 -12.28
N THR A 201 -3.46 -4.19 -13.38
CA THR A 201 -3.58 -5.58 -13.84
C THR A 201 -2.84 -6.59 -12.95
N PHE A 202 -1.94 -6.10 -12.09
CA PHE A 202 -1.12 -6.94 -11.21
C PHE A 202 -1.92 -7.60 -10.07
N LEU A 203 -3.02 -6.98 -9.63
CA LEU A 203 -3.82 -7.43 -8.49
C LEU A 203 -5.16 -8.01 -8.94
N ASN A 204 -5.37 -9.30 -8.72
CA ASN A 204 -6.67 -9.95 -8.93
C ASN A 204 -7.51 -9.90 -7.65
N ILE A 205 -8.35 -8.86 -7.54
CA ILE A 205 -9.18 -8.63 -6.36
C ILE A 205 -10.31 -9.65 -6.27
N ASN A 206 -10.84 -10.14 -7.41
CA ASN A 206 -11.89 -11.14 -7.44
C ASN A 206 -11.43 -12.45 -6.78
N ALA A 207 -10.23 -12.93 -7.11
CA ALA A 207 -9.64 -14.10 -6.46
C ALA A 207 -9.49 -13.95 -4.93
N VAL A 208 -9.28 -12.72 -4.46
CA VAL A 208 -9.24 -12.44 -3.01
C VAL A 208 -10.64 -12.50 -2.39
N LEU A 209 -11.65 -11.97 -3.05
CA LEU A 209 -13.04 -12.07 -2.58
C LEU A 209 -13.50 -13.53 -2.52
N GLU A 210 -13.17 -14.33 -3.54
CA GLU A 210 -13.44 -15.78 -3.57
C GLU A 210 -12.74 -16.50 -2.42
N PHE A 211 -11.48 -16.16 -2.11
CA PHE A 211 -10.75 -16.75 -0.99
C PHE A 211 -11.47 -16.54 0.36
N TYR A 212 -12.10 -15.39 0.57
CA TYR A 212 -12.80 -15.08 1.82
C TYR A 212 -14.28 -15.47 1.81
N SER A 213 -14.84 -15.89 0.68
CA SER A 213 -16.23 -16.36 0.56
C SER A 213 -16.41 -17.85 0.90
N ARG A 214 -15.32 -18.58 1.04
CA ARG A 214 -15.28 -20.02 1.40
C ARG A 214 -15.53 -20.26 2.89
#